data_f0a60bb268c90420cdb0c79d6ab1ea06
#
_entry.id   f0a60bb268c90420cdb0c79d6ab1ea06
#
_cell.length_a   1.000
_cell.length_b   1.000
_cell.length_c   1.000
_cell.angle_alpha   90.00
_cell.angle_beta   90.00
_cell.angle_gamma   90.00
#
_symmetry.space_group_name_H-M   'P 1'
#
loop_
_entity.id
_entity.type
_entity.pdbx_description
1 polymer ?
#
loop_
_entity_poly.entity_id
_entity_poly.type
_entity_poly.pdbx_seq_one_letter_code
_entity_poly.pdbx_strand_id
1 'polypeptide(L)'
;MYFDVNPDAAHDIHDLAVVLLGQKMNFYTDAGVFSKKMIDYGSQVLLSTLDFQEGESVLDVGCGYGPIGLSLAKAQGVAVTMVDVNERALDLAKKNASRNGVEAQIFSSDVYEAVEGVFDHVISNPPIRAGKKVVHQVITGSFEHLKPGGDLTIVIQKKQGAPS
;
A
#
# COMPACT_ATOMS: atom_id res chain seq x y z
N MET A 1 0.08 1.31 25.04
CA MET A 1 -0.09 1.58 24.60
C MET A 1 0.24 2.08 24.37
N TYR A 2 0.13 2.13 24.18
CA TYR A 2 0.01 2.63 23.62
C TYR A 2 -0.44 2.81 23.66
N PHE A 3 -0.75 2.54 23.60
CA PHE A 3 -1.44 2.65 23.48
C PHE A 3 -1.93 3.02 23.84
N ASP A 4 -1.71 3.39 24.39
CA ASP A 4 -2.44 3.79 24.79
C ASP A 4 -2.92 4.13 24.40
N VAL A 5 -2.53 4.29 24.95
CA VAL A 5 -3.20 4.49 23.69
C VAL A 5 -4.30 5.52 23.79
N ASN A 6 -4.30 6.44 22.86
CA ASN A 6 -5.38 7.42 22.79
C ASN A 6 -6.64 6.76 22.23
N PRO A 7 -7.68 6.54 23.07
CA PRO A 7 -8.91 5.89 22.59
C PRO A 7 -9.61 6.67 21.47
N ASP A 8 -9.52 7.99 21.51
CA ASP A 8 -10.15 8.82 20.48
C ASP A 8 -9.51 8.60 19.12
N ALA A 9 -8.20 8.44 19.08
CA ALA A 9 -7.50 8.15 17.83
C ALA A 9 -7.92 6.77 17.31
N ALA A 10 -8.15 5.81 18.20
CA ALA A 10 -8.57 4.46 17.81
C ALA A 10 -9.95 4.44 17.20
N HIS A 11 -10.79 5.44 17.53
CA HIS A 11 -12.16 5.51 17.03
C HIS A 11 -12.33 6.50 15.89
N ASP A 12 -11.25 7.12 15.43
CA ASP A 12 -11.31 8.13 14.36
C ASP A 12 -11.20 7.45 12.99
N ILE A 13 -12.13 6.56 12.74
CA ILE A 13 -12.18 5.81 11.49
C ILE A 13 -13.18 6.46 10.56
N HIS A 14 -12.76 6.71 9.34
CA HIS A 14 -13.57 7.35 8.31
C HIS A 14 -13.88 6.38 7.19
N ASP A 15 -15.02 6.58 6.56
CA ASP A 15 -15.38 5.87 5.33
C ASP A 15 -14.95 6.69 4.13
N LEU A 16 -14.35 6.02 3.17
CA LEU A 16 -13.95 6.66 1.93
C LEU A 16 -14.46 5.81 0.77
N ALA A 17 -15.31 6.41 -0.05
CA ALA A 17 -15.78 5.80 -1.29
C ALA A 17 -15.01 6.45 -2.44
N VAL A 18 -14.41 5.63 -3.28
CA VAL A 18 -13.56 6.14 -4.37
C VAL A 18 -13.62 5.17 -5.54
N VAL A 19 -13.40 5.68 -6.74
CA VAL A 19 -13.29 4.85 -7.95
C VAL A 19 -11.82 4.78 -8.34
N LEU A 20 -11.27 3.56 -8.33
CA LEU A 20 -9.88 3.33 -8.71
C LEU A 20 -9.84 2.24 -9.77
N LEU A 21 -9.17 2.51 -10.88
CA LEU A 21 -9.09 1.59 -12.02
C LEU A 21 -10.47 1.15 -12.51
N GLY A 22 -11.44 2.07 -12.46
CA GLY A 22 -12.79 1.78 -12.88
C GLY A 22 -13.63 0.98 -11.89
N GLN A 23 -13.08 0.65 -10.73
CA GLN A 23 -13.78 -0.14 -9.71
C GLN A 23 -14.21 0.74 -8.55
N LYS A 24 -15.44 0.56 -8.10
CA LYS A 24 -15.91 1.24 -6.89
C LYS A 24 -15.30 0.55 -5.69
N MET A 25 -14.57 1.31 -4.91
CA MET A 25 -13.90 0.80 -3.72
C MET A 25 -14.39 1.56 -2.49
N ASN A 26 -14.51 0.85 -1.40
CA ASN A 26 -14.91 1.43 -0.13
C ASN A 26 -13.86 1.09 0.92
N PHE A 27 -13.26 2.11 1.51
CA PHE A 27 -12.19 1.92 2.47
C PHE A 27 -12.52 2.50 3.81
N TYR A 28 -12.13 1.78 4.86
CA TYR A 28 -12.00 2.35 6.19
C TYR A 28 -10.62 3.00 6.24
N THR A 29 -10.57 4.24 6.66
CA THR A 29 -9.31 4.97 6.84
C THR A 29 -9.23 5.50 8.25
N ASP A 30 -8.02 5.79 8.69
CA ASP A 30 -7.79 6.42 9.99
C ASP A 30 -7.11 7.76 9.71
N ALA A 31 -7.56 8.81 10.39
CA ALA A 31 -7.00 10.15 10.21
C ALA A 31 -5.48 10.18 10.41
N GLY A 32 -4.95 9.26 11.21
CA GLY A 32 -3.52 9.17 11.43
C GLY A 32 -2.74 8.39 10.39
N VAL A 33 -3.41 7.77 9.42
CA VAL A 33 -2.75 6.94 8.42
C VAL A 33 -2.52 7.72 7.12
N PHE A 34 -3.58 8.05 6.40
CA PHE A 34 -3.48 8.80 5.16
C PHE A 34 -4.64 9.77 5.04
N SER A 35 -4.36 10.92 4.47
CA SER A 35 -5.42 11.85 4.11
C SER A 35 -6.08 11.39 2.81
N LYS A 36 -7.30 11.87 2.59
CA LYS A 36 -8.01 11.63 1.35
C LYS A 36 -7.19 12.09 0.14
N LYS A 37 -6.46 13.19 0.28
CA LYS A 37 -5.60 13.71 -0.79
C LYS A 37 -4.52 12.72 -1.19
N MET A 38 -4.00 11.94 -0.26
CA MET A 38 -2.96 10.97 -0.56
C MET A 38 -3.49 9.89 -1.50
N ILE A 39 -4.72 9.42 -1.26
CA ILE A 39 -5.34 8.47 -2.18
C ILE A 39 -5.60 9.11 -3.52
N ASP A 40 -6.24 10.28 -3.51
CA ASP A 40 -6.67 10.90 -4.76
C ASP A 40 -5.50 11.25 -5.66
N TYR A 41 -4.37 11.62 -5.07
CA TYR A 41 -3.21 12.05 -5.83
C TYR A 41 -2.19 10.94 -6.06
N GLY A 42 -1.58 10.45 -4.98
CA GLY A 42 -0.49 9.47 -5.09
C GLY A 42 -0.94 8.15 -5.68
N SER A 43 -2.08 7.63 -5.20
CA SER A 43 -2.59 6.35 -5.68
C SER A 43 -3.05 6.43 -7.12
N GLN A 44 -3.71 7.51 -7.52
CA GLN A 44 -4.15 7.68 -8.89
C GLN A 44 -2.96 7.73 -9.85
N VAL A 45 -1.93 8.48 -9.48
CA VAL A 45 -0.72 8.56 -10.29
C VAL A 45 -0.09 7.19 -10.45
N LEU A 46 0.08 6.47 -9.34
CA LEU A 46 0.68 5.15 -9.38
C LEU A 46 -0.17 4.17 -10.20
N LEU A 47 -1.45 4.11 -9.92
CA LEU A 47 -2.33 3.16 -10.60
C LEU A 47 -2.46 3.44 -12.10
N SER A 48 -2.34 4.70 -12.51
CA SER A 48 -2.43 5.05 -13.92
C SER A 48 -1.28 4.49 -14.75
N THR A 49 -0.19 4.09 -14.12
CA THR A 49 0.99 3.56 -14.81
C THR A 49 1.06 2.04 -14.77
N LEU A 50 0.15 1.37 -14.05
CA LEU A 50 0.24 -0.06 -13.83
C LEU A 50 -0.78 -0.82 -14.67
N ASP A 51 -0.28 -1.81 -15.41
CA ASP A 51 -1.13 -2.67 -16.24
C ASP A 51 -0.59 -4.09 -16.12
N PHE A 52 -0.95 -4.74 -15.02
CA PHE A 52 -0.47 -6.09 -14.73
C PHE A 52 -1.41 -7.14 -15.31
N GLN A 53 -0.90 -8.34 -15.48
CA GLN A 53 -1.68 -9.45 -16.04
C GLN A 53 -2.34 -10.24 -14.92
N GLU A 54 -3.52 -10.76 -15.21
CA GLU A 54 -4.25 -11.60 -14.27
C GLU A 54 -3.36 -12.76 -13.80
N GLY A 55 -3.39 -13.03 -12.49
CA GLY A 55 -2.61 -14.10 -11.92
C GLY A 55 -1.18 -13.76 -11.54
N GLU A 56 -0.68 -12.62 -11.99
CA GLU A 56 0.66 -12.19 -11.56
C GLU A 56 0.70 -11.87 -10.08
N SER A 57 1.87 -12.05 -9.47
CA SER A 57 2.04 -11.77 -8.06
C SER A 57 2.61 -10.36 -7.85
N VAL A 58 2.03 -9.64 -6.89
CA VAL A 58 2.41 -8.27 -6.60
C VAL A 58 2.67 -8.12 -5.10
N LEU A 59 3.78 -7.50 -4.76
CA LEU A 59 4.09 -7.14 -3.38
C LEU A 59 3.94 -5.63 -3.22
N ASP A 60 3.09 -5.22 -2.29
CA ASP A 60 2.85 -3.80 -1.95
C ASP A 60 3.56 -3.49 -0.63
N VAL A 61 4.67 -2.77 -0.72
CA VAL A 61 5.51 -2.46 0.44
C VAL A 61 5.10 -1.11 1.01
N GLY A 62 4.76 -1.09 2.29
CA GLY A 62 4.22 0.11 2.93
C GLY A 62 2.78 0.34 2.51
N CYS A 63 1.96 -0.70 2.59
CA CYS A 63 0.63 -0.71 1.98
C CYS A 63 -0.39 0.22 2.66
N GLY A 64 -0.12 0.64 3.90
CA GLY A 64 -1.12 1.41 4.64
C GLY A 64 -2.41 0.62 4.79
N TYR A 65 -3.55 1.28 4.60
CA TYR A 65 -4.85 0.61 4.72
C TYR A 65 -5.29 -0.10 3.43
N GLY A 66 -4.43 -0.16 2.40
CA GLY A 66 -4.57 -1.07 1.28
C GLY A 66 -5.12 -0.54 -0.03
N PRO A 67 -5.17 0.78 -0.28
CA PRO A 67 -5.86 1.27 -1.48
C PRO A 67 -5.26 0.78 -2.79
N ILE A 68 -3.95 0.74 -2.89
CA ILE A 68 -3.29 0.39 -4.15
C ILE A 68 -3.37 -1.11 -4.40
N GLY A 69 -2.90 -1.92 -3.44
CA GLY A 69 -2.88 -3.37 -3.62
C GLY A 69 -4.26 -3.95 -3.82
N LEU A 70 -5.23 -3.50 -3.04
CA LEU A 70 -6.59 -4.03 -3.15
C LEU A 70 -7.26 -3.61 -4.46
N SER A 71 -6.99 -2.40 -4.93
CA SER A 71 -7.54 -1.94 -6.22
C SER A 71 -6.98 -2.74 -7.38
N LEU A 72 -5.68 -3.04 -7.35
CA LEU A 72 -5.05 -3.86 -8.37
C LEU A 72 -5.62 -5.28 -8.37
N ALA A 73 -5.78 -5.86 -7.17
CA ALA A 73 -6.33 -7.21 -7.08
C ALA A 73 -7.74 -7.26 -7.63
N LYS A 74 -8.57 -6.26 -7.31
CA LYS A 74 -9.96 -6.24 -7.77
C LYS A 74 -10.08 -5.96 -9.25
N ALA A 75 -9.29 -5.02 -9.77
CA ALA A 75 -9.41 -4.58 -11.16
C ALA A 75 -8.65 -5.47 -12.14
N GLN A 76 -7.49 -5.96 -11.75
CA GLN A 76 -6.59 -6.67 -12.66
C GLN A 76 -6.41 -8.15 -12.32
N GLY A 77 -6.96 -8.59 -11.19
CA GLY A 77 -6.91 -10.01 -10.84
C GLY A 77 -5.55 -10.53 -10.42
N VAL A 78 -4.69 -9.65 -9.91
CA VAL A 78 -3.37 -10.06 -9.44
C VAL A 78 -3.47 -10.67 -8.04
N ALA A 79 -2.49 -11.51 -7.71
CA ALA A 79 -2.37 -12.09 -6.37
C ALA A 79 -1.50 -11.15 -5.55
N VAL A 80 -2.10 -10.43 -4.61
CA VAL A 80 -1.42 -9.36 -3.89
C VAL A 80 -1.00 -9.80 -2.49
N THR A 81 0.23 -9.42 -2.12
CA THR A 81 0.74 -9.49 -0.76
C THR A 81 1.04 -8.07 -0.32
N MET A 82 0.56 -7.69 0.86
CA MET A 82 0.67 -6.32 1.34
C MET A 82 1.32 -6.33 2.71
N VAL A 83 2.33 -5.48 2.89
CA VAL A 83 3.06 -5.41 4.15
C VAL A 83 3.22 -3.96 4.61
N ASP A 84 3.29 -3.78 5.92
CA ASP A 84 3.49 -2.48 6.56
C ASP A 84 4.02 -2.70 7.97
N VAL A 85 4.67 -1.70 8.54
CA VAL A 85 5.11 -1.75 9.93
C VAL A 85 4.01 -1.33 10.90
N ASN A 86 3.01 -0.63 10.41
CA ASN A 86 1.95 -0.04 11.25
C ASN A 86 0.81 -1.04 11.43
N GLU A 87 0.67 -1.56 12.64
CA GLU A 87 -0.34 -2.58 12.95
C GLU A 87 -1.77 -2.05 12.74
N ARG A 88 -2.02 -0.77 13.04
CA ARG A 88 -3.35 -0.19 12.84
C ARG A 88 -3.71 -0.14 11.37
N ALA A 89 -2.73 0.22 10.54
CA ALA A 89 -2.93 0.23 9.10
C ALA A 89 -3.22 -1.17 8.58
N LEU A 90 -2.50 -2.17 9.08
CA LEU A 90 -2.73 -3.56 8.68
C LEU A 90 -4.11 -4.05 9.07
N ASP A 91 -4.60 -3.69 10.25
CA ASP A 91 -5.96 -4.06 10.65
C ASP A 91 -6.98 -3.46 9.70
N LEU A 92 -6.79 -2.21 9.31
CA LEU A 92 -7.66 -1.57 8.34
C LEU A 92 -7.54 -2.24 6.96
N ALA A 93 -6.33 -2.58 6.55
CA ALA A 93 -6.13 -3.25 5.27
C ALA A 93 -6.88 -4.58 5.21
N LYS A 94 -6.84 -5.35 6.30
CA LYS A 94 -7.57 -6.62 6.37
C LYS A 94 -9.07 -6.42 6.28
N LYS A 95 -9.59 -5.42 6.99
CA LYS A 95 -11.01 -5.09 6.92
C LYS A 95 -11.40 -4.63 5.52
N ASN A 96 -10.54 -3.85 4.90
CA ASN A 96 -10.78 -3.34 3.55
C ASN A 96 -10.74 -4.45 2.50
N ALA A 97 -9.85 -5.43 2.67
CA ALA A 97 -9.82 -6.57 1.77
C ALA A 97 -11.16 -7.31 1.82
N SER A 98 -11.64 -7.60 3.02
CA SER A 98 -12.93 -8.27 3.21
C SER A 98 -14.08 -7.44 2.65
N ARG A 99 -14.08 -6.15 2.94
CA ARG A 99 -15.14 -5.23 2.50
C ARG A 99 -15.26 -5.16 0.98
N ASN A 100 -14.14 -5.25 0.28
CA ASN A 100 -14.11 -5.14 -1.17
C ASN A 100 -14.09 -6.50 -1.87
N GLY A 101 -14.22 -7.58 -1.11
CA GLY A 101 -14.27 -8.93 -1.68
C GLY A 101 -12.94 -9.38 -2.28
N VAL A 102 -11.83 -8.93 -1.74
CA VAL A 102 -10.49 -9.25 -2.23
C VAL A 102 -9.79 -10.16 -1.23
N GLU A 103 -9.18 -11.23 -1.74
CA GLU A 103 -8.28 -12.06 -0.93
C GLU A 103 -6.86 -11.54 -1.11
N ALA A 104 -6.17 -11.37 0.01
CA ALA A 104 -4.81 -10.85 0.01
C ALA A 104 -4.07 -11.37 1.22
N GLN A 105 -2.76 -11.54 1.08
CA GLN A 105 -1.90 -11.81 2.23
C GLN A 105 -1.45 -10.46 2.80
N ILE A 106 -1.74 -10.24 4.09
CA ILE A 106 -1.49 -8.96 4.73
C ILE A 106 -0.80 -9.22 6.06
N PHE A 107 0.41 -8.72 6.22
CA PHE A 107 1.15 -8.95 7.46
C PHE A 107 2.18 -7.87 7.72
N SER A 108 2.70 -7.84 8.96
CA SER A 108 3.67 -6.86 9.40
C SER A 108 5.05 -7.18 8.87
N SER A 109 5.73 -6.17 8.34
CA SER A 109 7.11 -6.31 7.89
C SER A 109 7.78 -4.94 7.88
N ASP A 110 9.00 -4.88 8.40
CA ASP A 110 9.83 -3.70 8.25
C ASP A 110 10.48 -3.79 6.87
N VAL A 111 9.86 -3.14 5.91
CA VAL A 111 10.17 -3.23 4.48
C VAL A 111 10.09 -4.70 4.06
N TYR A 112 11.20 -5.37 3.77
CA TYR A 112 11.20 -6.77 3.31
C TYR A 112 11.55 -7.79 4.40
N GLU A 113 11.73 -7.35 5.64
CA GLU A 113 12.28 -8.23 6.68
C GLU A 113 11.50 -9.53 6.87
N ALA A 114 10.17 -9.45 6.81
CA ALA A 114 9.32 -10.63 6.99
C ALA A 114 8.81 -11.20 5.67
N VAL A 115 9.24 -10.66 4.53
CA VAL A 115 8.79 -11.11 3.22
C VAL A 115 9.63 -12.28 2.74
N GLU A 116 8.94 -13.34 2.29
CA GLU A 116 9.60 -14.51 1.70
C GLU A 116 9.18 -14.65 0.25
N GLY A 117 10.10 -15.17 -0.55
CA GLY A 117 9.81 -15.47 -1.93
C GLY A 117 9.99 -14.31 -2.88
N VAL A 118 9.53 -14.51 -4.10
CA VAL A 118 9.72 -13.56 -5.19
C VAL A 118 8.38 -13.26 -5.85
N PHE A 119 8.30 -12.09 -6.47
CA PHE A 119 7.07 -11.57 -7.05
C PHE A 119 7.32 -11.09 -8.48
N ASP A 120 6.27 -11.07 -9.28
CA ASP A 120 6.35 -10.51 -10.62
C ASP A 120 6.57 -9.00 -10.56
N HIS A 121 5.95 -8.34 -9.57
CA HIS A 121 6.03 -6.89 -9.43
C HIS A 121 6.14 -6.52 -7.96
N VAL A 122 6.95 -5.51 -7.67
CA VAL A 122 6.98 -4.86 -6.36
C VAL A 122 6.56 -3.42 -6.56
N ILE A 123 5.62 -2.96 -5.73
CA ILE A 123 5.15 -1.59 -5.79
C ILE A 123 5.28 -0.94 -4.40
N SER A 124 5.46 0.36 -4.38
CA SER A 124 5.50 1.09 -3.12
C SER A 124 5.14 2.54 -3.33
N ASN A 125 4.33 3.07 -2.42
CA ASN A 125 4.00 4.50 -2.35
C ASN A 125 4.28 4.95 -0.92
N PRO A 126 5.56 5.09 -0.55
CA PRO A 126 5.90 5.41 0.83
C PRO A 126 5.45 6.82 1.19
N PRO A 127 5.06 7.05 2.46
CA PRO A 127 4.71 8.39 2.88
C PRO A 127 5.93 9.30 2.85
N ILE A 128 5.71 10.59 2.65
CA ILE A 128 6.79 11.59 2.59
C ILE A 128 7.68 11.50 3.82
N ARG A 129 7.06 11.32 4.99
CA ARG A 129 7.79 11.27 6.27
C ARG A 129 8.66 10.03 6.44
N ALA A 130 8.50 9.02 5.58
CA ALA A 130 9.32 7.81 5.69
C ALA A 130 10.80 8.10 5.43
N GLY A 131 11.09 9.10 4.60
CA GLY A 131 12.43 9.56 4.36
C GLY A 131 13.20 8.73 3.35
N LYS A 132 14.40 9.20 3.07
CA LYS A 132 15.25 8.61 2.02
C LYS A 132 15.71 7.20 2.37
N LYS A 133 15.90 6.92 3.65
CA LYS A 133 16.38 5.61 4.07
C LYS A 133 15.39 4.51 3.68
N VAL A 134 14.10 4.73 3.93
CA VAL A 134 13.07 3.74 3.59
C VAL A 134 12.99 3.57 2.08
N VAL A 135 12.99 4.68 1.33
CA VAL A 135 12.97 4.62 -0.13
C VAL A 135 14.16 3.81 -0.65
N HIS A 136 15.33 4.07 -0.10
CA HIS A 136 16.53 3.34 -0.50
C HIS A 136 16.42 1.85 -0.21
N GLN A 137 15.89 1.49 0.95
CA GLN A 137 15.69 0.09 1.31
C GLN A 137 14.69 -0.61 0.38
N VAL A 138 13.63 0.10 0.00
CA VAL A 138 12.63 -0.47 -0.94
C VAL A 138 13.31 -0.76 -2.27
N ILE A 139 14.14 0.16 -2.75
CA ILE A 139 14.81 -0.02 -4.04
C ILE A 139 15.84 -1.15 -3.98
N THR A 140 16.74 -1.09 -3.02
CA THR A 140 17.86 -2.03 -2.97
C THR A 140 17.40 -3.45 -2.61
N GLY A 141 16.42 -3.57 -1.74
CA GLY A 141 15.93 -4.89 -1.33
C GLY A 141 15.03 -5.57 -2.34
N SER A 142 14.54 -4.81 -3.33
CA SER A 142 13.62 -5.39 -4.31
C SER A 142 14.26 -6.50 -5.14
N PHE A 143 15.56 -6.42 -5.36
CA PHE A 143 16.26 -7.41 -6.19
C PHE A 143 16.12 -8.83 -5.66
N GLU A 144 16.05 -9.00 -4.35
CA GLU A 144 15.92 -10.31 -3.74
C GLU A 144 14.49 -10.84 -3.78
N HIS A 145 13.53 -9.99 -4.13
CA HIS A 145 12.11 -10.33 -4.10
C HIS A 145 11.44 -10.19 -5.47
N LEU A 146 12.21 -10.00 -6.52
CA LEU A 146 11.68 -9.94 -7.88
C LEU A 146 12.07 -11.20 -8.65
N LYS A 147 11.10 -11.76 -9.37
CA LYS A 147 11.37 -12.82 -10.34
C LYS A 147 12.21 -12.25 -11.48
N PRO A 148 12.94 -13.11 -12.21
CA PRO A 148 13.61 -12.66 -13.43
C PRO A 148 12.60 -12.01 -14.37
N GLY A 149 12.92 -10.81 -14.85
CA GLY A 149 12.00 -10.04 -15.68
C GLY A 149 10.96 -9.24 -14.94
N GLY A 150 10.92 -9.35 -13.61
CA GLY A 150 10.02 -8.56 -12.79
C GLY A 150 10.48 -7.11 -12.66
N ASP A 151 9.61 -6.28 -12.08
CA ASP A 151 9.91 -4.86 -11.98
C ASP A 151 9.47 -4.26 -10.65
N LEU A 152 10.07 -3.12 -10.35
CA LEU A 152 9.74 -2.30 -9.19
C LEU A 152 9.17 -0.98 -9.68
N THR A 153 8.01 -0.60 -9.12
CA THR A 153 7.44 0.73 -9.36
C THR A 153 7.27 1.42 -8.01
N ILE A 154 7.85 2.60 -7.90
CA ILE A 154 7.79 3.36 -6.66
C ILE A 154 7.39 4.80 -6.99
N VAL A 155 6.44 5.32 -6.22
CA VAL A 155 6.05 6.73 -6.32
C VAL A 155 6.67 7.47 -5.15
N ILE A 156 7.45 8.48 -5.47
CA ILE A 156 8.11 9.31 -4.48
C ILE A 156 7.46 10.68 -4.54
N GLN A 157 6.86 11.07 -3.41
CA GLN A 157 6.20 12.36 -3.33
C GLN A 157 7.17 13.41 -2.82
N LYS A 158 7.12 14.59 -3.44
CA LYS A 158 7.88 15.72 -2.95
C LYS A 158 7.18 16.35 -1.78
N LYS A 159 7.97 16.78 -0.80
CA LYS A 159 7.43 17.56 0.29
C LYS A 159 6.91 18.88 -0.29
N GLN A 160 5.67 19.23 0.07
CA GLN A 160 5.05 20.46 -0.42
C GLN A 160 5.88 21.69 -0.03
N GLY A 161 6.15 22.54 -1.02
CA GLY A 161 6.91 23.76 -0.79
C GLY A 161 8.41 23.57 -0.74
N ALA A 162 8.90 22.34 -0.83
CA ALA A 162 10.32 22.08 -0.80
C ALA A 162 10.95 22.37 -2.17
N PRO A 163 12.15 22.95 -2.20
CA PRO A 163 12.88 23.05 -3.46
C PRO A 163 13.18 21.66 -4.02
N SER A 164 13.28 21.59 -5.31
CA SER A 164 13.56 20.34 -5.99
C SER A 164 14.92 19.81 -5.67
#